data_fbccdb6be4724bfb4f06dbebb375ef9f
#
_entry.id   fbccdb6be4724bfb4f06dbebb375ef9f
#
_cell.length_a   1.000
_cell.length_b   1.000
_cell.length_c   1.000
_cell.angle_alpha   90.00
_cell.angle_beta   90.00
_cell.angle_gamma   90.00
#
_symmetry.space_group_name_H-M   'P 1'
#
loop_
_entity.id
_entity.type
_entity.pdbx_description
1 polymer ?
#
loop_
_entity_poly.entity_id
_entity_poly.type
_entity_poly.pdbx_seq_one_letter_code
_entity_poly.pdbx_strand_id
1 'polypeptide(L)'
;MVVMRKARDKDIPGYIDCYSKVWKSFRGILPERYVEGVIKEAGQPSFPKKISSAIMSPDRILLVAENKGKIVGHAQGRVNRGGYSWLGFIGVVPENRRQGIGRTLLTGFITESRKNGCTKVSLDTAPCLKPAIKLYADMGFVPEGYMRNHMHGLDFIFYSLFLE
;
A
#
# COMPACT_ATOMS: atom_id res chain seq x y z
N MET A 1 16.79 -0.08 -13.94
CA MET A 1 16.48 1.05 -13.03
C MET A 1 15.01 0.97 -12.69
N VAL A 2 14.64 1.10 -11.42
CA VAL A 2 13.24 1.14 -10.96
C VAL A 2 12.73 2.57 -11.07
N VAL A 3 11.56 2.75 -11.69
CA VAL A 3 10.90 4.05 -11.83
C VAL A 3 9.60 4.02 -11.01
N MET A 4 9.45 4.97 -10.09
CA MET A 4 8.20 5.18 -9.35
C MET A 4 7.39 6.29 -10.01
N ARG A 5 6.10 6.07 -10.22
CA ARG A 5 5.18 7.02 -10.84
C ARG A 5 3.72 6.74 -10.45
N LYS A 6 2.82 7.67 -10.75
CA LYS A 6 1.38 7.42 -10.66
C LYS A 6 0.97 6.28 -11.60
N ALA A 7 0.03 5.46 -11.14
CA ALA A 7 -0.58 4.42 -11.96
C ALA A 7 -1.41 5.03 -13.10
N ARG A 8 -1.50 4.31 -14.21
CA ARG A 8 -2.30 4.63 -15.40
C ARG A 8 -3.13 3.43 -15.78
N ASP A 9 -4.20 3.60 -16.55
CA ASP A 9 -5.07 2.50 -16.95
C ASP A 9 -4.32 1.34 -17.62
N LYS A 10 -3.30 1.63 -18.42
CA LYS A 10 -2.45 0.60 -19.04
C LYS A 10 -1.68 -0.27 -18.05
N ASP A 11 -1.53 0.19 -16.81
CA ASP A 11 -0.81 -0.54 -15.77
C ASP A 11 -1.71 -1.57 -15.05
N ILE A 12 -3.03 -1.52 -15.25
CA ILE A 12 -3.99 -2.33 -14.52
C ILE A 12 -3.66 -3.82 -14.53
N PRO A 13 -3.35 -4.46 -15.68
CA PRO A 13 -3.00 -5.89 -15.68
C PRO A 13 -1.75 -6.18 -14.82
N GLY A 14 -0.69 -5.39 -15.00
CA GLY A 14 0.56 -5.53 -14.21
C GLY A 14 0.37 -5.20 -12.74
N TYR A 15 -0.50 -4.22 -12.42
CA TYR A 15 -0.88 -3.88 -11.06
C TYR A 15 -1.57 -5.07 -10.36
N ILE A 16 -2.54 -5.70 -11.01
CA ILE A 16 -3.29 -6.84 -10.48
C ILE A 16 -2.37 -8.05 -10.26
N ASP A 17 -1.46 -8.33 -11.21
CA ASP A 17 -0.45 -9.38 -11.07
C ASP A 17 0.46 -9.12 -9.86
N CYS A 18 1.01 -7.91 -9.76
CA CYS A 18 1.83 -7.48 -8.63
C CYS A 18 1.07 -7.59 -7.30
N TYR A 19 -0.16 -7.08 -7.24
CA TYR A 19 -1.03 -7.13 -6.07
C TYR A 19 -1.25 -8.57 -5.61
N SER A 20 -1.61 -9.45 -6.53
CA SER A 20 -1.85 -10.86 -6.25
C SER A 20 -0.59 -11.58 -5.74
N LYS A 21 0.59 -11.31 -6.35
CA LYS A 21 1.87 -11.86 -5.89
C LYS A 21 2.25 -11.41 -4.49
N VAL A 22 2.06 -10.14 -4.19
CA VAL A 22 2.31 -9.59 -2.85
C VAL A 22 1.40 -10.27 -1.83
N TRP A 23 0.10 -10.38 -2.10
CA TRP A 23 -0.83 -11.04 -1.19
C TRP A 23 -0.54 -12.52 -1.01
N LYS A 24 -0.22 -13.26 -2.07
CA LYS A 24 0.22 -14.67 -1.98
C LYS A 24 1.44 -14.85 -1.06
N SER A 25 2.32 -13.86 -0.99
CA SER A 25 3.50 -13.91 -0.13
C SER A 25 3.19 -13.77 1.37
N PHE A 26 1.97 -13.43 1.73
CA PHE A 26 1.50 -13.39 3.13
C PHE A 26 0.91 -14.72 3.63
N ARG A 27 0.83 -15.75 2.78
CA ARG A 27 0.46 -17.10 3.19
C ARG A 27 1.39 -17.60 4.29
N GLY A 28 0.82 -18.17 5.34
CA GLY A 28 1.58 -18.59 6.52
C GLY A 28 2.04 -17.47 7.48
N ILE A 29 1.77 -16.20 7.12
CA ILE A 29 2.07 -15.01 7.96
C ILE A 29 0.77 -14.40 8.48
N LEU A 30 -0.20 -14.21 7.59
CA LEU A 30 -1.53 -13.71 7.91
C LEU A 30 -2.55 -14.85 7.90
N PRO A 31 -3.73 -14.70 8.54
CA PRO A 31 -4.78 -15.71 8.50
C PRO A 31 -5.16 -16.06 7.06
N GLU A 32 -5.21 -17.36 6.77
CA GLU A 32 -5.47 -17.87 5.42
C GLU A 32 -6.76 -17.31 4.82
N ARG A 33 -7.84 -17.30 5.62
CA ARG A 33 -9.14 -16.75 5.18
C ARG A 33 -9.03 -15.31 4.71
N TYR A 34 -8.18 -14.50 5.34
CA TYR A 34 -7.95 -13.12 4.94
C TYR A 34 -7.20 -13.05 3.61
N VAL A 35 -6.08 -13.74 3.51
CA VAL A 35 -5.22 -13.74 2.31
C VAL A 35 -5.99 -14.25 1.09
N GLU A 36 -6.66 -15.41 1.22
CA GLU A 36 -7.42 -16.01 0.12
C GLU A 36 -8.64 -15.15 -0.27
N GLY A 37 -9.28 -14.50 0.69
CA GLY A 37 -10.36 -13.55 0.42
C GLY A 37 -9.92 -12.40 -0.48
N VAL A 38 -8.77 -11.80 -0.20
CA VAL A 38 -8.21 -10.70 -1.01
C VAL A 38 -7.78 -11.19 -2.39
N ILE A 39 -7.13 -12.35 -2.49
CA ILE A 39 -6.73 -12.94 -3.77
C ILE A 39 -7.96 -13.24 -4.63
N LYS A 40 -9.01 -13.79 -4.04
CA LYS A 40 -10.27 -14.05 -4.72
C LYS A 40 -10.94 -12.77 -5.23
N GLU A 41 -10.94 -11.70 -4.43
CA GLU A 41 -11.46 -10.39 -4.84
C GLU A 41 -10.67 -9.84 -6.03
N ALA A 42 -9.32 -9.90 -5.97
CA ALA A 42 -8.46 -9.44 -7.06
C ALA A 42 -8.67 -10.20 -8.38
N GLY A 43 -9.14 -11.44 -8.31
CA GLY A 43 -9.50 -12.26 -9.47
C GLY A 43 -10.89 -12.00 -10.04
N GLN A 44 -11.73 -11.16 -9.43
CA GLN A 44 -13.08 -10.88 -9.93
C GLN A 44 -13.05 -10.03 -11.21
N PRO A 45 -13.96 -10.25 -12.17
CA PRO A 45 -14.07 -9.45 -13.39
C PRO A 45 -14.29 -7.96 -13.15
N SER A 46 -14.83 -7.59 -11.99
CA SER A 46 -15.08 -6.20 -11.56
C SER A 46 -13.82 -5.49 -11.02
N PHE A 47 -12.78 -6.22 -10.64
CA PHE A 47 -11.61 -5.65 -9.97
C PHE A 47 -10.81 -4.66 -10.87
N PRO A 48 -10.58 -4.92 -12.17
CA PRO A 48 -9.96 -3.94 -13.06
C PRO A 48 -10.71 -2.60 -13.10
N LYS A 49 -12.04 -2.64 -13.16
CA LYS A 49 -12.88 -1.42 -13.14
C LYS A 49 -12.74 -0.66 -11.80
N LYS A 50 -12.63 -1.38 -10.69
CA LYS A 50 -12.39 -0.78 -9.36
C LYS A 50 -11.04 -0.04 -9.33
N ILE A 51 -10.00 -0.62 -9.91
CA ILE A 51 -8.67 0.02 -10.01
C ILE A 51 -8.72 1.24 -10.94
N SER A 52 -9.34 1.13 -12.12
CA SER A 52 -9.49 2.26 -13.05
C SER A 52 -10.24 3.43 -12.37
N SER A 53 -11.34 3.15 -11.67
CA SER A 53 -12.07 4.17 -10.92
C SER A 53 -11.20 4.84 -9.85
N ALA A 54 -10.33 4.08 -9.18
CA ALA A 54 -9.41 4.63 -8.19
C ALA A 54 -8.30 5.49 -8.83
N ILE A 55 -7.81 5.11 -10.01
CA ILE A 55 -6.85 5.91 -10.79
C ILE A 55 -7.43 7.28 -11.18
N MET A 56 -8.69 7.30 -11.56
CA MET A 56 -9.41 8.50 -12.00
C MET A 56 -9.87 9.41 -10.84
N SER A 57 -9.90 8.91 -9.62
CA SER A 57 -10.42 9.64 -8.47
C SER A 57 -9.41 10.66 -7.92
N PRO A 58 -9.79 11.93 -7.74
CA PRO A 58 -8.88 12.97 -7.25
C PRO A 58 -8.49 12.80 -5.77
N ASP A 59 -9.26 12.04 -4.99
CA ASP A 59 -8.98 11.75 -3.59
C ASP A 59 -8.16 10.46 -3.38
N ARG A 60 -7.74 9.82 -4.48
CA ARG A 60 -6.93 8.60 -4.43
C ARG A 60 -5.48 8.84 -4.86
N ILE A 61 -4.59 8.17 -4.17
CA ILE A 61 -3.17 8.11 -4.52
C ILE A 61 -2.87 6.66 -4.87
N LEU A 62 -2.58 6.38 -6.15
CA LEU A 62 -2.10 5.08 -6.62
C LEU A 62 -0.74 5.27 -7.28
N LEU A 63 0.27 4.65 -6.72
CA LEU A 63 1.65 4.67 -7.22
C LEU A 63 2.07 3.26 -7.61
N VAL A 64 2.89 3.18 -8.65
CA VAL A 64 3.53 1.93 -9.09
C VAL A 64 5.04 2.10 -9.16
N ALA A 65 5.75 1.04 -8.85
CA ALA A 65 7.18 0.91 -9.12
C ALA A 65 7.36 -0.03 -10.31
N GLU A 66 7.93 0.49 -11.38
CA GLU A 66 8.18 -0.25 -12.63
C GLU A 66 9.66 -0.58 -12.74
N ASN A 67 9.97 -1.83 -13.05
CA ASN A 67 11.32 -2.29 -13.36
C ASN A 67 11.32 -3.07 -14.67
N LYS A 68 12.06 -2.58 -15.67
CA LYS A 68 12.17 -3.20 -17.02
C LYS A 68 10.78 -3.51 -17.63
N GLY A 69 9.84 -2.57 -17.55
CA GLY A 69 8.49 -2.70 -18.11
C GLY A 69 7.51 -3.55 -17.26
N LYS A 70 7.92 -4.05 -16.09
CA LYS A 70 7.06 -4.82 -15.18
C LYS A 70 6.75 -4.03 -13.91
N ILE A 71 5.51 -4.08 -13.45
CA ILE A 71 5.13 -3.53 -12.15
C ILE A 71 5.61 -4.50 -11.06
N VAL A 72 6.51 -4.02 -10.21
CA VAL A 72 7.16 -4.80 -9.16
C VAL A 72 6.79 -4.35 -7.75
N GLY A 73 6.05 -3.26 -7.63
CA GLY A 73 5.54 -2.76 -6.36
C GLY A 73 4.48 -1.71 -6.59
N HIS A 74 3.68 -1.47 -5.57
CA HIS A 74 2.66 -0.43 -5.59
C HIS A 74 2.38 0.12 -4.18
N ALA A 75 1.86 1.34 -4.13
CA ALA A 75 1.28 1.94 -2.93
C ALA A 75 -0.06 2.57 -3.29
N GLN A 76 -1.06 2.40 -2.43
CA GLN A 76 -2.38 2.97 -2.64
C GLN A 76 -2.96 3.52 -1.35
N GLY A 77 -3.71 4.60 -1.46
CA GLY A 77 -4.40 5.20 -0.34
C GLY A 77 -5.34 6.31 -0.78
N ARG A 78 -5.81 7.06 0.19
CA ARG A 78 -6.73 8.17 -0.05
C ARG A 78 -6.34 9.43 0.71
N VAL A 79 -6.72 10.57 0.15
CA VAL A 79 -6.73 11.87 0.82
C VAL A 79 -8.11 12.05 1.46
N ASN A 80 -8.15 12.44 2.72
CA ASN A 80 -9.39 12.69 3.47
C ASN A 80 -9.58 14.19 3.70
N ARG A 81 -10.83 14.64 3.75
CA ARG A 81 -11.20 16.04 3.90
C ARG A 81 -10.64 16.71 5.17
N GLY A 82 -10.28 15.95 6.18
CA GLY A 82 -9.68 16.47 7.42
C GLY A 82 -8.19 16.81 7.32
N GLY A 83 -7.60 16.88 6.12
CA GLY A 83 -6.20 17.24 5.94
C GLY A 83 -5.21 16.11 6.24
N TYR A 84 -5.66 14.86 6.21
CA TYR A 84 -4.77 13.70 6.34
C TYR A 84 -4.97 12.72 5.20
N SER A 85 -3.95 11.94 4.91
CA SER A 85 -4.05 10.81 3.98
C SER A 85 -3.95 9.49 4.74
N TRP A 86 -4.57 8.47 4.17
CA TRP A 86 -4.52 7.10 4.66
C TRP A 86 -3.83 6.21 3.64
N LEU A 87 -2.68 5.64 3.99
CA LEU A 87 -2.03 4.60 3.20
C LEU A 87 -2.72 3.28 3.47
N GLY A 88 -3.55 2.84 2.52
CA GLY A 88 -4.33 1.62 2.66
C GLY A 88 -3.56 0.35 2.35
N PHE A 89 -2.56 0.42 1.47
CA PHE A 89 -1.68 -0.71 1.18
C PHE A 89 -0.38 -0.26 0.50
N ILE A 90 0.71 -0.94 0.83
CA ILE A 90 2.00 -0.85 0.15
C ILE A 90 2.60 -2.25 0.04
N GLY A 91 3.11 -2.59 -1.14
CA GLY A 91 3.71 -3.90 -1.35
C GLY A 91 4.74 -3.92 -2.47
N VAL A 92 5.69 -4.84 -2.33
CA VAL A 92 6.74 -5.14 -3.33
C VAL A 92 6.76 -6.65 -3.51
N VAL A 93 6.78 -7.10 -4.77
CA VAL A 93 6.87 -8.54 -5.06
C VAL A 93 8.12 -9.15 -4.42
N PRO A 94 8.06 -10.39 -3.92
CA PRO A 94 9.13 -11.00 -3.13
C PRO A 94 10.53 -10.87 -3.75
N GLU A 95 10.63 -11.15 -5.04
CA GLU A 95 11.87 -11.16 -5.80
C GLU A 95 12.53 -9.77 -5.97
N ASN A 96 11.80 -8.70 -5.71
CA ASN A 96 12.29 -7.32 -5.80
C ASN A 96 12.39 -6.61 -4.42
N ARG A 97 12.21 -7.35 -3.33
CA ARG A 97 12.36 -6.80 -1.97
C ARG A 97 13.83 -6.50 -1.64
N ARG A 98 14.06 -5.74 -0.56
CA ARG A 98 15.39 -5.37 -0.04
C ARG A 98 16.24 -4.52 -1.01
N GLN A 99 15.61 -3.90 -2.01
CA GLN A 99 16.23 -3.01 -3.00
C GLN A 99 15.79 -1.54 -2.83
N GLY A 100 15.22 -1.17 -1.69
CA GLY A 100 14.76 0.20 -1.41
C GLY A 100 13.41 0.57 -2.04
N ILE A 101 12.77 -0.31 -2.84
CA ILE A 101 11.54 0.01 -3.58
C ILE A 101 10.39 0.40 -2.64
N GLY A 102 10.22 -0.29 -1.52
CA GLY A 102 9.19 0.06 -0.53
C GLY A 102 9.39 1.47 0.04
N ARG A 103 10.64 1.85 0.33
CA ARG A 103 10.99 3.21 0.78
C ARG A 103 10.66 4.25 -0.29
N THR A 104 11.01 3.99 -1.55
CA THR A 104 10.71 4.88 -2.68
C THR A 104 9.21 5.08 -2.86
N LEU A 105 8.41 4.00 -2.80
CA LEU A 105 6.95 4.07 -2.88
C LEU A 105 6.35 4.86 -1.71
N LEU A 106 6.82 4.63 -0.49
CA LEU A 106 6.33 5.35 0.69
C LEU A 106 6.70 6.83 0.65
N THR A 107 7.92 7.17 0.23
CA THR A 107 8.35 8.56 -0.01
C THR A 107 7.47 9.23 -1.06
N GLY A 108 7.16 8.53 -2.16
CA GLY A 108 6.25 9.02 -3.19
C GLY A 108 4.84 9.29 -2.66
N PHE A 109 4.31 8.38 -1.84
CA PHE A 109 3.00 8.55 -1.21
C PHE A 109 2.96 9.76 -0.27
N ILE A 110 3.99 9.95 0.54
CA ILE A 110 4.14 11.13 1.42
C ILE A 110 4.20 12.42 0.58
N THR A 111 4.97 12.41 -0.51
CA THR A 111 5.08 13.57 -1.42
C THR A 111 3.74 13.93 -2.05
N GLU A 112 2.99 12.94 -2.55
CA GLU A 112 1.66 13.19 -3.11
C GLU A 112 0.66 13.64 -2.03
N SER A 113 0.77 13.14 -0.81
CA SER A 113 -0.04 13.60 0.33
C SER A 113 0.21 15.08 0.63
N ARG A 114 1.48 15.53 0.68
CA ARG A 114 1.82 16.96 0.84
C ARG A 114 1.26 17.84 -0.28
N LYS A 115 1.39 17.40 -1.54
CA LYS A 115 0.82 18.12 -2.70
C LYS A 115 -0.69 18.29 -2.61
N ASN A 116 -1.38 17.38 -1.93
CA ASN A 116 -2.82 17.45 -1.67
C ASN A 116 -3.17 18.20 -0.37
N GLY A 117 -2.22 18.90 0.23
CA GLY A 117 -2.45 19.70 1.44
C GLY A 117 -2.60 18.90 2.73
N CYS A 118 -2.20 17.63 2.75
CA CYS A 118 -2.25 16.84 3.97
C CYS A 118 -1.13 17.27 4.92
N THR A 119 -1.47 17.35 6.20
CA THR A 119 -0.52 17.58 7.31
C THR A 119 -0.15 16.30 8.06
N LYS A 120 -0.75 15.17 7.67
CA LYS A 120 -0.57 13.88 8.31
C LYS A 120 -0.76 12.74 7.31
N VAL A 121 0.10 11.72 7.40
CA VAL A 121 -0.09 10.42 6.73
C VAL A 121 -0.30 9.37 7.81
N SER A 122 -1.41 8.65 7.74
CA SER A 122 -1.72 7.55 8.67
C SER A 122 -1.80 6.22 7.94
N LEU A 123 -1.54 5.16 8.66
CA LEU A 123 -1.65 3.77 8.21
C LEU A 123 -1.93 2.83 9.38
N ASP A 124 -2.32 1.62 9.07
CA ASP A 124 -2.39 0.53 10.02
C ASP A 124 -1.60 -0.69 9.50
N THR A 125 -1.14 -1.52 10.41
CA THR A 125 -0.40 -2.75 10.08
C THR A 125 -0.54 -3.79 11.18
N ALA A 126 -0.48 -5.07 10.81
CA ALA A 126 -0.47 -6.15 11.78
C ALA A 126 0.93 -6.29 12.43
N PRO A 127 1.01 -6.58 13.74
CA PRO A 127 2.30 -6.72 14.46
C PRO A 127 3.24 -7.79 13.89
N CYS A 128 2.71 -8.79 13.19
CA CYS A 128 3.50 -9.84 12.54
C CYS A 128 4.22 -9.35 11.27
N LEU A 129 3.82 -8.23 10.69
CA LEU A 129 4.46 -7.65 9.48
C LEU A 129 5.69 -6.81 9.85
N LYS A 130 6.65 -7.44 10.54
CA LYS A 130 7.86 -6.77 11.06
C LYS A 130 8.66 -5.96 10.05
N PRO A 131 8.85 -6.40 8.78
CA PRO A 131 9.56 -5.59 7.78
C PRO A 131 8.84 -4.28 7.44
N ALA A 132 7.50 -4.27 7.44
CA ALA A 132 6.71 -3.07 7.21
C ALA A 132 6.83 -2.10 8.40
N ILE A 133 6.70 -2.62 9.63
CA ILE A 133 6.88 -1.83 10.86
C ILE A 133 8.26 -1.16 10.88
N LYS A 134 9.32 -1.93 10.56
CA LYS A 134 10.67 -1.37 10.48
C LYS A 134 10.76 -0.24 9.44
N LEU A 135 10.16 -0.41 8.26
CA LEU A 135 10.15 0.62 7.23
C LEU A 135 9.45 1.90 7.73
N TYR A 136 8.30 1.77 8.37
CA TYR A 136 7.55 2.92 8.91
C TYR A 136 8.34 3.65 9.99
N ALA A 137 8.90 2.92 10.95
CA ALA A 137 9.73 3.50 12.00
C ALA A 137 10.97 4.21 11.42
N ASP A 138 11.68 3.59 10.48
CA ASP A 138 12.85 4.17 9.80
C ASP A 138 12.50 5.44 8.99
N MET A 139 11.24 5.67 8.67
CA MET A 139 10.74 6.85 7.96
C MET A 139 10.05 7.87 8.88
N GLY A 140 10.14 7.69 10.19
CA GLY A 140 9.66 8.65 11.17
C GLY A 140 8.19 8.51 11.55
N PHE A 141 7.51 7.44 11.12
CA PHE A 141 6.16 7.15 11.60
C PHE A 141 6.20 6.75 13.08
N VAL A 142 5.27 7.30 13.86
CA VAL A 142 5.11 7.00 15.28
C VAL A 142 3.81 6.23 15.52
N PRO A 143 3.76 5.28 16.48
CA PRO A 143 2.53 4.60 16.84
C PRO A 143 1.56 5.57 17.53
N GLU A 144 0.29 5.55 17.11
CA GLU A 144 -0.78 6.36 17.70
C GLU A 144 -1.89 5.52 18.34
N GLY A 145 -1.95 4.25 18.05
CA GLY A 145 -2.99 3.39 18.59
C GLY A 145 -2.75 1.91 18.39
N TYR A 146 -3.43 1.11 19.20
CA TYR A 146 -3.42 -0.35 19.12
C TYR A 146 -4.85 -0.86 19.25
N MET A 147 -5.31 -1.64 18.28
CA MET A 147 -6.63 -2.24 18.28
C MET A 147 -6.52 -3.76 18.31
N ARG A 148 -7.06 -4.35 19.36
CA ARG A 148 -7.08 -5.81 19.54
C ARG A 148 -8.19 -6.42 18.71
N ASN A 149 -7.89 -7.56 18.08
CA ASN A 149 -8.84 -8.34 17.27
C ASN A 149 -9.66 -7.47 16.30
N HIS A 150 -8.97 -6.51 15.66
CA HIS A 150 -9.61 -5.47 14.85
C HIS A 150 -10.19 -6.02 13.55
N MET A 151 -9.43 -6.87 12.84
CA MET A 151 -9.84 -7.40 11.55
C MET A 151 -9.29 -8.82 11.35
N HIS A 152 -10.16 -9.75 10.96
CA HIS A 152 -9.81 -11.17 10.70
C HIS A 152 -9.08 -11.86 11.87
N GLY A 153 -9.35 -11.47 13.11
CA GLY A 153 -8.68 -12.00 14.30
C GLY A 153 -7.27 -11.44 14.54
N LEU A 154 -6.87 -10.44 13.79
CA LEU A 154 -5.58 -9.76 13.93
C LEU A 154 -5.70 -8.49 14.76
N ASP A 155 -4.67 -8.24 15.57
CA ASP A 155 -4.43 -6.94 16.15
C ASP A 155 -3.83 -6.01 15.11
N PHE A 156 -4.08 -4.69 15.25
CA PHE A 156 -3.50 -3.68 14.39
C PHE A 156 -2.85 -2.58 15.21
N ILE A 157 -1.71 -2.11 14.72
CA ILE A 157 -1.03 -0.91 15.22
C ILE A 157 -1.26 0.19 14.21
N PHE A 158 -1.74 1.34 14.69
CA PHE A 158 -1.92 2.54 13.89
C PHE A 158 -0.67 3.40 14.01
N TYR A 159 -0.14 3.82 12.87
CA TYR A 159 1.03 4.69 12.78
C TYR A 159 0.69 5.96 12.05
N SER A 160 1.35 7.05 12.41
CA SER A 160 1.23 8.32 11.69
C SER A 160 2.58 9.01 11.52
N LEU A 161 2.71 9.70 10.40
CA LEU A 161 3.77 10.66 10.13
C LEU A 161 3.13 12.04 10.04
N PHE A 162 3.58 12.97 10.89
CA PHE A 162 3.19 14.36 10.83
C PHE A 162 4.04 15.08 9.79
N LEU A 163 3.38 15.80 8.88
CA LEU A 163 4.01 16.52 7.78
C LEU A 163 4.10 18.00 8.18
N GLU A 164 5.32 18.49 8.32
CA GLU A 164 5.58 19.93 8.49
C GLU A 164 5.44 20.68 7.16
#